data_d4e64289e2aa045fb62cb8c2341ef055
#
_entry.id   d4e64289e2aa045fb62cb8c2341ef055
#
_cell.length_a   1.000
_cell.length_b   1.000
_cell.length_c   1.000
_cell.angle_alpha   90.00
_cell.angle_beta   90.00
_cell.angle_gamma   90.00
#
_symmetry.space_group_name_H-M   'P 1'
#
loop_
_entity.id
_entity.type
_entity.pdbx_description
1 polymer ?
#
loop_
_entity_poly.entity_id
_entity_poly.type
_entity_poly.pdbx_seq_one_letter_code
_entity_poly.pdbx_strand_id
1 'polypeptide(L)'
;MNPNITILFSTRIIRLFCYGFLSVILALYLSEAGFTETQIGLLFTLTLLGDAVISLWLTTSADRFGRKRTLLIGAVLMMGAGIGFVLTKNFALLALAAIIGVISPGGSDIGPFLSVEQASLTQLISNEKRTHFFAWYNLVGSFATATGALAGGWLAQSPIVLF
;
A
#
# COMPACT_ATOMS: atom_id res chain seq x y z
N MET A 1 14.99 8.32 20.99
CA MET A 1 14.62 7.36 19.91
C MET A 1 15.36 7.79 18.65
N ASN A 2 15.94 6.87 17.90
CA ASN A 2 16.67 7.22 16.68
C ASN A 2 15.68 7.84 15.67
N PRO A 3 15.92 9.04 15.10
CA PRO A 3 14.99 9.72 14.21
C PRO A 3 14.57 8.84 13.01
N ASN A 4 15.45 7.99 12.53
CA ASN A 4 15.16 7.07 11.44
C ASN A 4 14.08 6.03 11.80
N ILE A 5 14.04 5.56 13.05
CA ILE A 5 12.99 4.63 13.53
C ILE A 5 11.64 5.35 13.54
N THR A 6 11.60 6.59 14.04
CA THR A 6 10.36 7.37 14.06
C THR A 6 9.80 7.60 12.66
N ILE A 7 10.67 7.93 11.70
CA ILE A 7 10.27 8.12 10.30
C ILE A 7 9.68 6.82 9.74
N LEU A 8 10.33 5.66 9.96
CA LEU A 8 9.83 4.37 9.47
C LEU A 8 8.46 4.02 10.05
N PHE A 9 8.22 4.26 11.35
CA PHE A 9 6.91 4.07 11.95
C PHE A 9 5.85 5.02 11.38
N SER A 10 6.17 6.30 11.22
CA SER A 10 5.25 7.31 10.70
C SER A 10 4.85 7.03 9.25
N THR A 11 5.81 6.72 8.39
CA THR A 11 5.53 6.39 6.98
C THR A 11 4.67 5.14 6.86
N ARG A 12 4.93 4.11 7.70
CA ARG A 12 4.11 2.90 7.74
C ARG A 12 2.68 3.19 8.18
N ILE A 13 2.48 3.97 9.25
CA ILE A 13 1.15 4.34 9.75
C ILE A 13 0.34 5.01 8.65
N ILE A 14 0.91 6.03 8.01
CA ILE A 14 0.24 6.77 6.94
C ILE A 14 -0.11 5.84 5.77
N ARG A 15 0.84 5.06 5.31
CA ARG A 15 0.65 4.14 4.18
C ARG A 15 -0.43 3.09 4.47
N LEU A 16 -0.36 2.44 5.63
CA LEU A 16 -1.32 1.40 5.98
C LEU A 16 -2.72 1.96 6.29
N PHE A 17 -2.81 3.16 6.84
CA PHE A 17 -4.08 3.86 6.92
C PHE A 17 -4.69 4.08 5.52
N CYS A 18 -3.89 4.57 4.56
CA CYS A 18 -4.34 4.75 3.18
C CYS A 18 -4.74 3.42 2.53
N TYR A 19 -4.00 2.34 2.75
CA TYR A 19 -4.36 1.02 2.22
C TYR A 19 -5.65 0.49 2.83
N GLY A 20 -5.84 0.62 4.14
CA GLY A 20 -7.10 0.27 4.80
C GLY A 20 -8.28 1.08 4.26
N PHE A 21 -8.10 2.37 4.08
CA PHE A 21 -9.11 3.25 3.47
C PHE A 21 -9.44 2.81 2.03
N LEU A 22 -8.42 2.60 1.20
CA LEU A 22 -8.57 2.17 -0.19
C LEU A 22 -9.22 0.79 -0.32
N SER A 23 -8.97 -0.14 0.61
CA SER A 23 -9.54 -1.49 0.55
C SER A 23 -11.08 -1.49 0.56
N VAL A 24 -11.69 -0.48 1.16
CA VAL A 24 -13.15 -0.31 1.18
C VAL A 24 -13.62 0.54 0.01
N ILE A 25 -13.00 1.70 -0.21
CA ILE A 25 -13.47 2.69 -1.18
C ILE A 25 -13.21 2.26 -2.62
N LEU A 26 -12.11 1.56 -2.90
CA LEU A 26 -11.71 1.26 -4.28
C LEU A 26 -12.74 0.36 -5.00
N ALA A 27 -13.25 -0.66 -4.33
CA ALA A 27 -14.27 -1.54 -4.90
C ALA A 27 -15.58 -0.78 -5.19
N LEU A 28 -16.00 0.07 -4.24
CA LEU A 28 -17.18 0.89 -4.39
C LEU A 28 -17.02 1.90 -5.53
N TYR A 29 -15.89 2.60 -5.57
CA TYR A 29 -15.55 3.55 -6.63
C TYR A 29 -15.58 2.91 -8.02
N LEU A 30 -15.02 1.72 -8.18
CA LEU A 30 -15.02 1.01 -9.46
C LEU A 30 -16.44 0.55 -9.86
N SER A 31 -17.24 0.12 -8.89
CA SER A 31 -18.66 -0.23 -9.11
C SER A 31 -19.46 0.98 -9.58
N GLU A 32 -19.33 2.13 -8.91
CA GLU A 32 -19.97 3.39 -9.30
C GLU A 32 -19.43 3.92 -10.66
N ALA A 33 -18.19 3.64 -11.00
CA ALA A 33 -17.62 3.96 -12.30
C ALA A 33 -18.19 3.10 -13.45
N GLY A 34 -19.06 2.11 -13.13
CA GLY A 34 -19.75 1.27 -14.10
C GLY A 34 -19.01 -0.01 -14.46
N PHE A 35 -17.96 -0.40 -13.71
CA PHE A 35 -17.29 -1.67 -13.92
C PHE A 35 -18.09 -2.84 -13.35
N THR A 36 -18.12 -3.94 -14.08
CA THR A 36 -18.73 -5.19 -13.60
C THR A 36 -17.90 -5.84 -12.49
N GLU A 37 -18.52 -6.64 -11.64
CA GLU A 37 -17.82 -7.37 -10.56
C GLU A 37 -16.65 -8.20 -11.09
N THR A 38 -16.82 -8.81 -12.29
CA THR A 38 -15.76 -9.56 -12.96
C THR A 38 -14.56 -8.68 -13.34
N GLN A 39 -14.83 -7.47 -13.84
CA GLN A 39 -13.77 -6.50 -14.18
C GLN A 39 -13.04 -6.01 -12.93
N ILE A 40 -13.77 -5.74 -11.83
CA ILE A 40 -13.20 -5.35 -10.55
C ILE A 40 -12.31 -6.47 -10.00
N GLY A 41 -12.81 -7.71 -10.01
CA GLY A 41 -12.06 -8.89 -9.58
C GLY A 41 -10.80 -9.09 -10.43
N LEU A 42 -10.88 -8.90 -11.74
CA LEU A 42 -9.74 -8.98 -12.65
C LEU A 42 -8.70 -7.89 -12.33
N LEU A 43 -9.13 -6.64 -12.13
CA LEU A 43 -8.24 -5.54 -11.73
C LEU A 43 -7.51 -5.87 -10.42
N PHE A 44 -8.20 -6.38 -9.42
CA PHE A 44 -7.60 -6.75 -8.14
C PHE A 44 -6.60 -7.91 -8.30
N THR A 45 -6.93 -8.90 -9.12
CA THR A 45 -6.00 -10.00 -9.42
C THR A 45 -4.74 -9.49 -10.13
N LEU A 46 -4.89 -8.62 -11.13
CA LEU A 46 -3.77 -8.00 -11.83
C LEU A 46 -2.92 -7.14 -10.90
N THR A 47 -3.54 -6.41 -9.98
CA THR A 47 -2.84 -5.63 -8.95
C THR A 47 -1.95 -6.53 -8.08
N LEU A 48 -2.50 -7.65 -7.58
CA LEU A 48 -1.76 -8.59 -6.74
C LEU A 48 -0.60 -9.27 -7.49
N LEU A 49 -0.83 -9.66 -8.74
CA LEU A 49 0.22 -10.24 -9.59
C LEU A 49 1.31 -9.22 -9.91
N GLY A 50 0.94 -8.01 -10.30
CA GLY A 50 1.87 -6.93 -10.58
C GLY A 50 2.69 -6.56 -9.35
N ASP A 51 2.04 -6.46 -8.19
CA ASP A 51 2.71 -6.19 -6.94
C ASP A 51 3.71 -7.28 -6.56
N ALA A 52 3.36 -8.55 -6.70
CA ALA A 52 4.28 -9.66 -6.42
C ALA A 52 5.55 -9.57 -7.29
N VAL A 53 5.40 -9.30 -8.59
CA VAL A 53 6.53 -9.17 -9.53
C VAL A 53 7.39 -7.96 -9.20
N ILE A 54 6.76 -6.78 -9.02
CA ILE A 54 7.48 -5.54 -8.73
C ILE A 54 8.14 -5.59 -7.36
N SER A 55 7.46 -6.15 -6.36
CA SER A 55 8.01 -6.33 -5.01
C SER A 55 9.26 -7.22 -5.03
N LEU A 56 9.18 -8.33 -5.74
CA LEU A 56 10.33 -9.23 -5.87
C LEU A 56 11.51 -8.53 -6.55
N TRP A 57 11.24 -7.83 -7.66
CA TRP A 57 12.28 -7.09 -8.38
C TRP A 57 12.89 -5.96 -7.55
N LEU A 58 12.07 -5.14 -6.90
CA LEU A 58 12.53 -4.04 -6.05
C LEU A 58 13.27 -4.54 -4.81
N THR A 59 12.78 -5.59 -4.16
CA THR A 59 13.41 -6.15 -2.97
C THR A 59 14.78 -6.77 -3.28
N THR A 60 14.88 -7.53 -4.36
CA THR A 60 16.16 -8.13 -4.81
C THR A 60 17.15 -7.08 -5.30
N SER A 61 16.65 -5.97 -5.81
CA SER A 61 17.48 -4.84 -6.29
C SER A 61 17.81 -3.82 -5.19
N ALA A 62 17.18 -3.92 -4.02
CA ALA A 62 17.33 -2.93 -2.94
C ALA A 62 18.76 -2.80 -2.43
N ASP A 63 19.53 -3.89 -2.41
CA ASP A 63 20.93 -3.86 -2.00
C ASP A 63 21.83 -3.17 -3.04
N ARG A 64 21.46 -3.20 -4.33
CA ARG A 64 22.19 -2.54 -5.42
C ARG A 64 21.84 -1.05 -5.54
N PHE A 65 20.55 -0.71 -5.49
CA PHE A 65 20.07 0.67 -5.64
C PHE A 65 20.09 1.47 -4.35
N GLY A 66 20.18 0.79 -3.22
CA GLY A 66 20.08 1.37 -1.88
C GLY A 66 18.62 1.45 -1.39
N ARG A 67 18.40 1.08 -0.15
CA ARG A 67 17.07 0.96 0.47
C ARG A 67 16.21 2.21 0.36
N LYS A 68 16.81 3.40 0.57
CA LYS A 68 16.09 4.69 0.47
C LYS A 68 15.53 4.92 -0.94
N ARG A 69 16.31 4.62 -1.98
CA ARG A 69 15.89 4.78 -3.38
C ARG A 69 14.79 3.79 -3.72
N THR A 70 14.92 2.55 -3.27
CA THR A 70 13.89 1.51 -3.47
C THR A 70 12.55 1.91 -2.86
N LEU A 71 12.54 2.42 -1.63
CA LEU A 71 11.32 2.93 -0.98
C LEU A 71 10.73 4.14 -1.73
N LEU A 72 11.59 5.03 -2.23
CA LEU A 72 11.14 6.18 -3.02
C LEU A 72 10.52 5.76 -4.35
N ILE A 73 11.13 4.80 -5.06
CA ILE A 73 10.57 4.26 -6.31
C ILE A 73 9.19 3.64 -6.03
N GLY A 74 9.06 2.80 -5.00
CA GLY A 74 7.78 2.22 -4.61
C GLY A 74 6.72 3.30 -4.31
N ALA A 75 7.09 4.35 -3.59
CA ALA A 75 6.19 5.46 -3.28
C ALA A 75 5.75 6.24 -4.53
N VAL A 76 6.65 6.48 -5.47
CA VAL A 76 6.34 7.15 -6.75
C VAL A 76 5.40 6.28 -7.60
N LEU A 77 5.63 4.97 -7.68
CA LEU A 77 4.75 4.03 -8.37
C LEU A 77 3.34 4.02 -7.75
N MET A 78 3.26 3.98 -6.42
CA MET A 78 1.99 4.04 -5.69
C MET A 78 1.23 5.34 -5.96
N MET A 79 1.91 6.49 -5.91
CA MET A 79 1.30 7.79 -6.23
C MET A 79 0.85 7.86 -7.69
N GLY A 80 1.69 7.42 -8.63
CA GLY A 80 1.37 7.40 -10.06
C GLY A 80 0.14 6.56 -10.37
N ALA A 81 0.03 5.38 -9.76
CA ALA A 81 -1.15 4.54 -9.91
C ALA A 81 -2.39 5.17 -9.29
N GLY A 82 -2.30 5.75 -8.08
CA GLY A 82 -3.42 6.45 -7.46
C GLY A 82 -3.94 7.59 -8.34
N ILE A 83 -3.05 8.38 -8.93
CA ILE A 83 -3.40 9.41 -9.92
C ILE A 83 -4.05 8.79 -11.16
N GLY A 84 -3.51 7.68 -11.68
CA GLY A 84 -4.09 6.96 -12.81
C GLY A 84 -5.53 6.52 -12.56
N PHE A 85 -5.83 5.97 -11.37
CA PHE A 85 -7.18 5.56 -10.99
C PHE A 85 -8.18 6.74 -10.93
N VAL A 86 -7.72 7.94 -10.58
CA VAL A 86 -8.58 9.14 -10.53
C VAL A 86 -8.79 9.74 -11.93
N LEU A 87 -7.76 9.73 -12.78
CA LEU A 87 -7.77 10.43 -14.07
C LEU A 87 -8.44 9.65 -15.21
N THR A 88 -8.58 8.32 -15.11
CA THR A 88 -9.12 7.52 -16.21
C THR A 88 -10.16 6.51 -15.75
N LYS A 89 -11.16 6.30 -16.62
CA LYS A 89 -12.12 5.20 -16.51
C LYS A 89 -11.89 4.12 -17.59
N ASN A 90 -10.80 4.21 -18.34
CA ASN A 90 -10.46 3.21 -19.34
C ASN A 90 -9.87 1.98 -18.66
N PHE A 91 -10.52 0.81 -18.85
CA PHE A 91 -10.14 -0.45 -18.21
C PHE A 91 -8.67 -0.84 -18.48
N ALA A 92 -8.19 -0.69 -19.73
CA ALA A 92 -6.82 -1.06 -20.07
C ALA A 92 -5.77 -0.18 -19.36
N LEU A 93 -6.04 1.13 -19.23
CA LEU A 93 -5.16 2.04 -18.48
C LEU A 93 -5.22 1.77 -16.98
N LEU A 94 -6.40 1.45 -16.43
CA LEU A 94 -6.53 1.05 -15.03
C LEU A 94 -5.81 -0.27 -14.76
N ALA A 95 -5.91 -1.26 -15.67
CA ALA A 95 -5.17 -2.51 -15.57
C ALA A 95 -3.65 -2.28 -15.58
N LEU A 96 -3.16 -1.39 -16.45
CA LEU A 96 -1.76 -1.03 -16.49
C LEU A 96 -1.31 -0.34 -15.19
N ALA A 97 -2.09 0.62 -14.71
CA ALA A 97 -1.84 1.28 -13.42
C ALA A 97 -1.87 0.28 -12.25
N ALA A 98 -2.79 -0.68 -12.28
CA ALA A 98 -2.91 -1.75 -11.29
C ALA A 98 -1.69 -2.66 -11.26
N ILE A 99 -1.15 -3.05 -12.43
CA ILE A 99 0.03 -3.93 -12.55
C ILE A 99 1.29 -3.22 -12.05
N ILE A 100 1.46 -1.94 -12.38
CA ILE A 100 2.71 -1.19 -12.11
C ILE A 100 2.69 -0.53 -10.73
N GLY A 101 1.53 -0.29 -10.17
CA GLY A 101 1.32 0.77 -9.17
C GLY A 101 1.55 0.43 -7.73
N VAL A 102 1.88 -0.79 -7.34
CA VAL A 102 2.06 -1.16 -5.91
C VAL A 102 0.90 -0.64 -5.04
N ILE A 103 -0.34 -0.91 -5.46
CA ILE A 103 -1.55 -0.57 -4.70
C ILE A 103 -2.06 -1.83 -3.99
N SER A 104 -2.46 -1.71 -2.72
CA SER A 104 -3.02 -2.82 -1.96
C SER A 104 -4.54 -2.78 -1.90
N PRO A 105 -5.26 -3.48 -2.78
CA PRO A 105 -6.72 -3.55 -2.71
C PRO A 105 -7.22 -4.34 -1.50
N GLY A 106 -6.39 -5.19 -0.92
CA GLY A 106 -6.70 -5.97 0.28
C GLY A 106 -6.33 -5.32 1.60
N GLY A 107 -5.85 -4.05 1.60
CA GLY A 107 -5.43 -3.35 2.81
C GLY A 107 -4.17 -3.90 3.49
N SER A 108 -3.51 -4.88 2.88
CA SER A 108 -2.29 -5.47 3.42
C SER A 108 -1.06 -4.65 3.05
N ASP A 109 0.00 -4.79 3.84
CA ASP A 109 1.30 -4.19 3.52
C ASP A 109 1.98 -5.04 2.43
N ILE A 110 1.78 -4.64 1.21
CA ILE A 110 2.32 -5.28 0.02
C ILE A 110 3.44 -4.41 -0.55
N GLY A 111 4.22 -4.99 -1.43
CA GLY A 111 5.32 -4.27 -2.06
C GLY A 111 6.65 -4.41 -1.35
N PRO A 112 7.66 -3.68 -1.80
CA PRO A 112 9.01 -3.76 -1.24
C PRO A 112 9.11 -3.11 0.14
N PHE A 113 8.05 -2.39 0.57
CA PHE A 113 8.10 -1.58 1.78
C PHE A 113 8.37 -2.41 3.02
N LEU A 114 7.56 -3.46 3.26
CA LEU A 114 7.69 -4.27 4.47
C LEU A 114 9.07 -4.90 4.59
N SER A 115 9.57 -5.54 3.53
CA SER A 115 10.85 -6.24 3.52
C SER A 115 12.03 -5.26 3.68
N VAL A 116 12.03 -4.15 2.96
CA VAL A 116 13.10 -3.14 3.00
C VAL A 116 13.09 -2.37 4.33
N GLU A 117 11.90 -2.04 4.85
CA GLU A 117 11.75 -1.37 6.14
C GLU A 117 12.18 -2.28 7.29
N GLN A 118 11.77 -3.55 7.29
CA GLN A 118 12.21 -4.53 8.30
C GLN A 118 13.73 -4.76 8.24
N ALA A 119 14.32 -4.87 7.04
CA ALA A 119 15.75 -4.97 6.88
C ALA A 119 16.49 -3.71 7.39
N SER A 120 15.87 -2.54 7.26
CA SER A 120 16.42 -1.29 7.80
C SER A 120 16.31 -1.22 9.31
N LEU A 121 15.17 -1.63 9.88
CA LEU A 121 14.96 -1.70 11.32
C LEU A 121 15.95 -2.67 12.01
N THR A 122 16.25 -3.83 11.40
CA THR A 122 17.19 -4.78 11.97
C THR A 122 18.61 -4.22 12.12
N GLN A 123 18.99 -3.23 11.30
CA GLN A 123 20.29 -2.56 11.41
C GLN A 123 20.30 -1.44 12.45
N LEU A 124 19.14 -0.89 12.80
CA LEU A 124 19.00 0.22 13.74
C LEU A 124 18.74 -0.23 15.19
N ILE A 125 18.37 -1.50 15.37
CA ILE A 125 17.90 -2.04 16.66
C ILE A 125 18.79 -3.20 17.09
N SER A 126 19.17 -3.22 18.39
CA SER A 126 19.94 -4.32 18.98
C SER A 126 19.14 -5.64 18.96
N ASN A 127 19.83 -6.77 18.84
CA ASN A 127 19.22 -8.10 18.73
C ASN A 127 18.20 -8.39 19.83
N GLU A 128 18.49 -7.97 21.06
CA GLU A 128 17.66 -8.18 22.24
C GLU A 128 16.29 -7.50 22.15
N LYS A 129 16.21 -6.37 21.45
CA LYS A 129 14.99 -5.56 21.35
C LYS A 129 14.21 -5.79 20.05
N ARG A 130 14.75 -6.56 19.10
CA ARG A 130 14.14 -6.75 17.78
C ARG A 130 12.71 -7.28 17.84
N THR A 131 12.47 -8.35 18.60
CA THR A 131 11.14 -8.95 18.73
C THR A 131 10.11 -7.94 19.24
N HIS A 132 10.47 -7.16 20.26
CA HIS A 132 9.62 -6.12 20.80
C HIS A 132 9.29 -5.03 19.78
N PHE A 133 10.30 -4.52 19.08
CA PHE A 133 10.10 -3.49 18.05
C PHE A 133 9.28 -4.01 16.86
N PHE A 134 9.50 -5.24 16.41
CA PHE A 134 8.69 -5.83 15.32
C PHE A 134 7.25 -6.08 15.74
N ALA A 135 7.01 -6.50 16.98
CA ALA A 135 5.66 -6.65 17.52
C ALA A 135 4.90 -5.31 17.49
N TRP A 136 5.52 -4.24 17.99
CA TRP A 136 4.93 -2.90 17.95
C TRP A 136 4.76 -2.37 16.52
N TYR A 137 5.73 -2.61 15.66
CA TYR A 137 5.69 -2.21 14.25
C TYR A 137 4.50 -2.84 13.51
N ASN A 138 4.25 -4.13 13.75
CA ASN A 138 3.10 -4.84 13.18
C ASN A 138 1.79 -4.41 13.82
N LEU A 139 1.74 -4.27 15.15
CA LEU A 139 0.55 -3.84 15.88
C LEU A 139 0.07 -2.47 15.40
N VAL A 140 0.96 -1.49 15.37
CA VAL A 140 0.64 -0.12 14.93
C VAL A 140 0.20 -0.11 13.47
N GLY A 141 0.84 -0.92 12.61
CA GLY A 141 0.42 -1.09 11.22
C GLY A 141 -1.00 -1.65 11.09
N SER A 142 -1.31 -2.72 11.80
CA SER A 142 -2.65 -3.32 11.79
C SER A 142 -3.72 -2.34 12.30
N PHE A 143 -3.39 -1.57 13.33
CA PHE A 143 -4.28 -0.54 13.87
C PHE A 143 -4.52 0.58 12.85
N ALA A 144 -3.49 1.00 12.14
CA ALA A 144 -3.60 2.00 11.07
C ALA A 144 -4.50 1.50 9.93
N THR A 145 -4.32 0.23 9.50
CA THR A 145 -5.20 -0.38 8.48
C THR A 145 -6.65 -0.43 8.94
N ALA A 146 -6.90 -0.88 10.16
CA ALA A 146 -8.25 -0.98 10.71
C ALA A 146 -8.94 0.38 10.80
N THR A 147 -8.24 1.41 11.30
CA THR A 147 -8.76 2.79 11.37
C THR A 147 -8.99 3.38 9.99
N GLY A 148 -8.12 3.09 9.01
CA GLY A 148 -8.31 3.48 7.61
C GLY A 148 -9.56 2.84 7.01
N ALA A 149 -9.75 1.54 7.20
CA ALA A 149 -10.93 0.82 6.71
C ALA A 149 -12.22 1.33 7.35
N LEU A 150 -12.22 1.62 8.65
CA LEU A 150 -13.35 2.23 9.35
C LEU A 150 -13.67 3.62 8.79
N ALA A 151 -12.67 4.45 8.55
CA ALA A 151 -12.84 5.77 7.95
C ALA A 151 -13.41 5.68 6.53
N GLY A 152 -12.91 4.73 5.73
CA GLY A 152 -13.45 4.45 4.38
C GLY A 152 -14.90 3.98 4.43
N GLY A 153 -15.24 3.04 5.32
CA GLY A 153 -16.59 2.54 5.49
C GLY A 153 -17.58 3.61 5.96
N TRP A 154 -17.13 4.48 6.89
CA TRP A 154 -17.95 5.61 7.34
C TRP A 154 -18.18 6.63 6.23
N LEU A 155 -17.16 6.95 5.45
CA LEU A 155 -17.27 7.88 4.33
C LEU A 155 -18.18 7.31 3.23
N ALA A 156 -18.08 6.02 2.94
CA ALA A 156 -18.93 5.35 1.94
C ALA A 156 -20.43 5.38 2.27
N GLN A 157 -20.79 5.49 3.56
CA GLN A 157 -22.18 5.62 4.02
C GLN A 157 -22.66 7.06 4.03
N SER A 158 -21.76 8.04 3.88
CA SER A 158 -22.14 9.45 3.88
C SER A 158 -22.68 9.85 2.48
N PRO A 159 -23.74 10.68 2.41
CA PRO A 159 -24.31 11.13 1.14
C PRO A 159 -23.37 11.96 0.27
N ILE A 160 -22.18 12.28 0.79
CA ILE A 160 -21.16 13.09 0.10
C ILE A 160 -20.43 12.30 -1.01
N VAL A 161 -20.42 10.96 -0.95
CA VAL A 161 -19.70 10.11 -1.91
C VAL A 161 -20.63 9.51 -2.97
N LEU A 162 -21.92 9.71 -2.85
CA LEU A 162 -22.94 9.21 -3.77
C LEU A 162 -23.27 10.19 -4.92
N PHE A 163 -22.41 11.20 -5.18
CA PHE A 163 -22.58 12.14 -6.29
C PHE A 163 -21.34 12.22 -7.15
#